data_721b56be27183f90b738fe29bff83c13
#
_entry.id   721b56be27183f90b738fe29bff83c13
#
_cell.length_a   1.000
_cell.length_b   1.000
_cell.length_c   1.000
_cell.angle_alpha   90.00
_cell.angle_beta   90.00
_cell.angle_gamma   90.00
#
_symmetry.space_group_name_H-M   'P 1'
#
loop_
_entity.id
_entity.type
_entity.pdbx_description
1 polymer ?
#
loop_
_entity_poly.entity_id
_entity_poly.type
_entity_poly.pdbx_seq_one_letter_code
_entity_poly.pdbx_strand_id
1 'polypeptide(L)'
;QLAVGILCGLLLGKLAIWALRRGAFPSEQSQTIFIFSVVILSYALPTALGGNGYLSAYLCGIWMGNTKLPQKRYLVHFFDVVTDVAQVLIFFLLGLLVTPVELPSVLLPALSVMAFLTLVGRPLVAALLLLPFRPSLGQVGVVSWAGLRGVASIVFAIMAVLGGVEMKYDLFNLVFCIVLLSISIQGTLLPRVAERLAMIDQAG
;
A
#
# COMPACT_ATOMS: atom_id res chain seq x y z
N GLN A 1 8.33 7.39 -17.93
CA GLN A 1 7.20 7.03 -17.07
C GLN A 1 7.32 7.63 -15.66
N LEU A 2 8.46 7.43 -14.96
CA LEU A 2 8.67 7.94 -13.59
C LEU A 2 8.61 9.47 -13.52
N ALA A 3 9.32 10.17 -14.39
CA ALA A 3 9.36 11.64 -14.39
C ALA A 3 7.96 12.27 -14.58
N VAL A 4 7.17 11.75 -15.51
CA VAL A 4 5.79 12.21 -15.74
C VAL A 4 4.92 11.97 -14.51
N GLY A 5 5.02 10.79 -13.89
CA GLY A 5 4.30 10.47 -12.66
C GLY A 5 4.65 11.42 -11.50
N ILE A 6 5.93 11.69 -11.29
CA ILE A 6 6.40 12.60 -10.24
C ILE A 6 5.88 14.02 -10.48
N LEU A 7 6.07 14.56 -11.69
CA LEU A 7 5.65 15.92 -12.02
C LEU A 7 4.13 16.10 -11.88
N CYS A 8 3.34 15.18 -12.44
CA CYS A 8 1.89 15.24 -12.33
C CYS A 8 1.41 15.15 -10.87
N GLY A 9 1.97 14.24 -10.08
CA GLY A 9 1.59 14.08 -8.68
C GLY A 9 1.87 15.32 -7.84
N LEU A 10 3.04 15.92 -8.00
CA LEU A 10 3.42 17.13 -7.29
C LEU A 10 2.60 18.35 -7.75
N LEU A 11 2.36 18.49 -9.06
CA LEU A 11 1.56 19.59 -9.59
C LEU A 11 0.11 19.51 -9.13
N LEU A 12 -0.52 18.33 -9.27
CA LEU A 12 -1.91 18.13 -8.84
C LEU A 12 -2.08 18.29 -7.33
N GLY A 13 -1.16 17.76 -6.54
CA GLY A 13 -1.16 17.95 -5.08
C GLY A 13 -1.05 19.43 -4.70
N LYS A 14 -0.14 20.19 -5.35
CA LYS A 14 0.02 21.61 -5.09
C LYS A 14 -1.22 22.41 -5.51
N LEU A 15 -1.81 22.12 -6.67
CA LEU A 15 -3.03 22.77 -7.15
C LEU A 15 -4.22 22.48 -6.24
N ALA A 16 -4.36 21.24 -5.78
CA ALA A 16 -5.42 20.85 -4.86
C ALA A 16 -5.32 21.58 -3.51
N ILE A 17 -4.12 21.62 -2.92
CA ILE A 17 -3.88 22.36 -1.67
C ILE A 17 -4.17 23.85 -1.85
N TRP A 18 -3.75 24.43 -2.96
CA TRP A 18 -3.99 25.83 -3.26
C TRP A 18 -5.49 26.14 -3.38
N ALA A 19 -6.27 25.30 -4.09
CA ALA A 19 -7.71 25.45 -4.21
C ALA A 19 -8.43 25.34 -2.86
N LEU A 20 -8.05 24.37 -2.02
CA LEU A 20 -8.62 24.19 -0.71
C LEU A 20 -8.31 25.38 0.24
N ARG A 21 -7.08 25.88 0.20
CA ARG A 21 -6.68 27.04 1.03
C ARG A 21 -7.37 28.35 0.64
N ARG A 22 -7.79 28.49 -0.62
CA ARG A 22 -8.57 29.65 -1.07
C ARG A 22 -10.04 29.61 -0.67
N GLY A 23 -10.49 28.60 0.04
CA GLY A 23 -11.89 28.47 0.45
C GLY A 23 -12.85 28.21 -0.69
N ALA A 24 -12.38 27.66 -1.81
CA ALA A 24 -13.22 27.34 -2.98
C ALA A 24 -14.34 26.34 -2.65
N PHE A 25 -14.19 25.60 -1.56
CA PHE A 25 -15.12 24.56 -1.13
C PHE A 25 -15.53 24.80 0.33
N PRO A 26 -16.69 25.44 0.57
CA PRO A 26 -17.07 25.86 1.93
C PRO A 26 -17.60 24.71 2.81
N SER A 27 -18.12 23.61 2.21
CA SER A 27 -18.67 22.48 2.96
C SER A 27 -17.72 21.28 3.00
N GLU A 28 -17.83 20.45 4.04
CA GLU A 28 -17.05 19.21 4.20
C GLU A 28 -17.28 18.26 3.03
N GLN A 29 -18.53 18.15 2.58
CA GLN A 29 -18.92 17.31 1.46
C GLN A 29 -18.25 17.76 0.15
N SER A 30 -18.28 19.06 -0.14
CA SER A 30 -17.67 19.59 -1.36
C SER A 30 -16.15 19.43 -1.38
N GLN A 31 -15.49 19.57 -0.22
CA GLN A 31 -14.06 19.30 -0.09
C GLN A 31 -13.75 17.83 -0.34
N THR A 32 -14.56 16.91 0.22
CA THR A 32 -14.38 15.47 0.05
C THR A 32 -14.53 15.03 -1.40
N ILE A 33 -15.59 15.51 -2.08
CA ILE A 33 -15.83 15.21 -3.49
C ILE A 33 -14.69 15.77 -4.36
N PHE A 34 -14.23 16.99 -4.07
CA PHE A 34 -13.10 17.59 -4.79
C PHE A 34 -11.83 16.75 -4.62
N ILE A 35 -11.48 16.37 -3.39
CA ILE A 35 -10.27 15.56 -3.13
C ILE A 35 -10.41 14.19 -3.78
N PHE A 36 -11.57 13.55 -3.72
CA PHE A 36 -11.82 12.28 -4.40
C PHE A 36 -11.59 12.40 -5.91
N SER A 37 -12.08 13.48 -6.51
CA SER A 37 -11.84 13.79 -7.94
C SER A 37 -10.35 14.01 -8.24
N VAL A 38 -9.63 14.68 -7.35
CA VAL A 38 -8.17 14.88 -7.48
C VAL A 38 -7.43 13.54 -7.40
N VAL A 39 -7.84 12.63 -6.52
CA VAL A 39 -7.23 11.27 -6.41
C VAL A 39 -7.40 10.51 -7.72
N ILE A 40 -8.60 10.49 -8.29
CA ILE A 40 -8.86 9.85 -9.60
C ILE A 40 -8.04 10.51 -10.69
N LEU A 41 -8.02 11.84 -10.76
CA LEU A 41 -7.28 12.61 -11.76
C LEU A 41 -5.76 12.39 -11.63
N SER A 42 -5.25 12.29 -10.40
CA SER A 42 -3.83 12.04 -10.14
C SER A 42 -3.35 10.67 -10.60
N TYR A 43 -4.25 9.72 -10.79
CA TYR A 43 -3.96 8.44 -11.43
C TYR A 43 -4.17 8.48 -12.94
N ALA A 44 -5.33 9.00 -13.39
CA ALA A 44 -5.76 8.92 -14.77
C ALA A 44 -4.90 9.80 -15.70
N LEU A 45 -4.63 11.05 -15.31
CA LEU A 45 -3.90 11.99 -16.15
C LEU A 45 -2.47 11.52 -16.49
N PRO A 46 -1.61 11.17 -15.53
CA PRO A 46 -0.28 10.69 -15.87
C PRO A 46 -0.32 9.37 -16.63
N THR A 47 -1.27 8.48 -16.34
CA THR A 47 -1.44 7.22 -17.10
C THR A 47 -1.76 7.50 -18.57
N ALA A 48 -2.65 8.44 -18.86
CA ALA A 48 -2.96 8.86 -20.23
C ALA A 48 -1.76 9.51 -20.97
N LEU A 49 -0.85 10.15 -20.22
CA LEU A 49 0.39 10.74 -20.73
C LEU A 49 1.57 9.74 -20.78
N GLY A 50 1.31 8.44 -20.64
CA GLY A 50 2.36 7.41 -20.63
C GLY A 50 3.24 7.42 -19.36
N GLY A 51 2.80 8.04 -18.29
CA GLY A 51 3.45 8.10 -16.99
C GLY A 51 2.95 7.03 -16.01
N ASN A 52 3.54 7.01 -14.82
CA ASN A 52 3.11 6.10 -13.75
C ASN A 52 2.04 6.77 -12.87
N GLY A 53 0.76 6.40 -13.07
CA GLY A 53 -0.38 6.91 -12.31
C GLY A 53 -0.35 6.55 -10.82
N TYR A 54 0.15 5.36 -10.46
CA TYR A 54 0.27 4.95 -9.06
C TYR A 54 1.26 5.83 -8.29
N LEU A 55 2.41 6.12 -8.90
CA LEU A 55 3.41 7.00 -8.31
C LEU A 55 2.88 8.42 -8.15
N SER A 56 2.15 8.92 -9.14
CA SER A 56 1.54 10.25 -9.11
C SER A 56 0.50 10.36 -8.00
N ALA A 57 -0.42 9.42 -7.89
CA ALA A 57 -1.43 9.40 -6.83
C ALA A 57 -0.79 9.29 -5.43
N TYR A 58 0.24 8.48 -5.29
CA TYR A 58 0.99 8.33 -4.04
C TYR A 58 1.66 9.65 -3.61
N LEU A 59 2.38 10.31 -4.51
CA LEU A 59 3.04 11.59 -4.23
C LEU A 59 2.05 12.71 -3.94
N CYS A 60 0.94 12.76 -4.69
CA CYS A 60 -0.16 13.68 -4.44
C CYS A 60 -0.72 13.47 -3.01
N GLY A 61 -0.97 12.22 -2.62
CA GLY A 61 -1.46 11.85 -1.31
C GLY A 61 -0.49 12.22 -0.18
N ILE A 62 0.81 11.94 -0.32
CA ILE A 62 1.83 12.34 0.66
C ILE A 62 1.86 13.85 0.83
N TRP A 63 1.85 14.59 -0.26
CA TRP A 63 1.92 16.06 -0.21
C TRP A 63 0.71 16.65 0.49
N MET A 64 -0.48 16.18 0.15
CA MET A 64 -1.74 16.59 0.81
C MET A 64 -1.77 16.15 2.27
N GLY A 65 -1.36 14.92 2.55
CA GLY A 65 -1.34 14.34 3.89
C GLY A 65 -0.41 15.07 4.86
N ASN A 66 0.72 15.60 4.38
CA ASN A 66 1.65 16.39 5.21
C ASN A 66 1.28 17.87 5.33
N THR A 67 0.21 18.31 4.66
CA THR A 67 -0.24 19.69 4.68
C THR A 67 -1.37 19.86 5.71
N LYS A 68 -1.41 21.02 6.37
CA LYS A 68 -2.55 21.40 7.21
C LYS A 68 -3.72 21.79 6.30
N LEU A 69 -4.67 20.88 6.17
CA LEU A 69 -5.90 21.09 5.41
C LEU A 69 -7.07 21.39 6.37
N PRO A 70 -8.03 22.23 5.95
CA PRO A 70 -9.30 22.37 6.66
C PRO A 70 -9.95 20.99 6.78
N GLN A 71 -10.54 20.69 7.94
CA GLN A 71 -11.33 19.47 8.16
C GLN A 71 -10.61 18.15 7.82
N LYS A 72 -9.26 18.12 7.92
CA LYS A 72 -8.42 16.96 7.61
C LYS A 72 -8.89 15.67 8.27
N ARG A 73 -9.41 15.75 9.50
CA ARG A 73 -9.89 14.59 10.26
C ARG A 73 -11.07 13.90 9.57
N TYR A 74 -12.00 14.68 9.05
CA TYR A 74 -13.15 14.15 8.29
C TYR A 74 -12.71 13.48 6.99
N LEU A 75 -11.79 14.13 6.26
CA LEU A 75 -11.23 13.58 5.03
C LEU A 75 -10.51 12.25 5.26
N VAL A 76 -9.66 12.17 6.28
CA VAL A 76 -8.95 10.92 6.62
C VAL A 76 -9.96 9.82 6.91
N HIS A 77 -10.95 10.08 7.76
CA HIS A 77 -11.96 9.07 8.08
C HIS A 77 -12.75 8.59 6.86
N PHE A 78 -13.13 9.50 5.95
CA PHE A 78 -13.80 9.13 4.71
C PHE A 78 -12.93 8.21 3.84
N PHE A 79 -11.66 8.56 3.65
CA PHE A 79 -10.75 7.76 2.83
C PHE A 79 -10.39 6.42 3.49
N ASP A 80 -10.34 6.34 4.82
CA ASP A 80 -10.17 5.08 5.54
C ASP A 80 -11.33 4.13 5.22
N VAL A 81 -12.58 4.60 5.34
CA VAL A 81 -13.77 3.79 5.02
C VAL A 81 -13.78 3.36 3.54
N VAL A 82 -13.48 4.28 2.61
CA VAL A 82 -13.41 3.94 1.18
C VAL A 82 -12.33 2.89 0.91
N THR A 83 -11.17 3.03 1.55
CA THR A 83 -10.06 2.08 1.41
C THR A 83 -10.44 0.70 1.94
N ASP A 84 -11.06 0.64 3.12
CA ASP A 84 -11.49 -0.63 3.72
C ASP A 84 -12.52 -1.35 2.83
N VAL A 85 -13.53 -0.64 2.34
CA VAL A 85 -14.52 -1.21 1.42
C VAL A 85 -13.87 -1.68 0.12
N ALA A 86 -13.01 -0.85 -0.47
CA ALA A 86 -12.30 -1.21 -1.69
C ALA A 86 -11.39 -2.44 -1.48
N GLN A 87 -10.72 -2.52 -0.35
CA GLN A 87 -9.87 -3.66 -0.01
C GLN A 87 -10.67 -4.96 0.10
N VAL A 88 -11.81 -4.94 0.79
CA VAL A 88 -12.70 -6.11 0.91
C VAL A 88 -13.18 -6.54 -0.48
N LEU A 89 -13.65 -5.61 -1.31
CA LEU A 89 -14.12 -5.91 -2.66
C LEU A 89 -13.02 -6.51 -3.54
N ILE A 90 -11.83 -5.93 -3.50
CA ILE A 90 -10.69 -6.43 -4.30
C ILE A 90 -10.30 -7.82 -3.84
N PHE A 91 -10.15 -8.08 -2.53
CA PHE A 91 -9.83 -9.41 -2.04
C PHE A 91 -10.91 -10.44 -2.38
N PHE A 92 -12.18 -10.06 -2.34
CA PHE A 92 -13.28 -10.92 -2.78
C PHE A 92 -13.16 -11.28 -4.25
N LEU A 93 -12.99 -10.29 -5.13
CA LEU A 93 -12.84 -10.51 -6.57
C LEU A 93 -11.58 -11.33 -6.90
N LEU A 94 -10.47 -11.03 -6.24
CA LEU A 94 -9.23 -11.79 -6.42
C LEU A 94 -9.38 -13.23 -5.94
N GLY A 95 -10.13 -13.47 -4.86
CA GLY A 95 -10.45 -14.81 -4.38
C GLY A 95 -11.24 -15.65 -5.38
N LEU A 96 -12.08 -15.01 -6.19
CA LEU A 96 -12.81 -15.68 -7.28
C LEU A 96 -11.92 -16.05 -8.48
N LEU A 97 -10.81 -15.34 -8.69
CA LEU A 97 -9.86 -15.62 -9.76
C LEU A 97 -8.90 -16.76 -9.42
N VAL A 98 -8.75 -17.10 -8.15
CA VAL A 98 -7.83 -18.15 -7.70
C VAL A 98 -8.29 -19.50 -8.19
N THR A 99 -7.34 -20.33 -8.66
CA THR A 99 -7.55 -21.72 -9.03
C THR A 99 -7.17 -22.62 -7.84
N PRO A 100 -8.13 -23.09 -7.02
CA PRO A 100 -7.81 -23.82 -5.78
C PRO A 100 -6.99 -25.09 -6.00
N VAL A 101 -7.16 -25.73 -7.15
CA VAL A 101 -6.44 -26.97 -7.54
C VAL A 101 -4.93 -26.72 -7.70
N GLU A 102 -4.53 -25.52 -8.07
CA GLU A 102 -3.12 -25.15 -8.26
C GLU A 102 -2.43 -24.64 -7.00
N LEU A 103 -3.20 -24.27 -5.97
CA LEU A 103 -2.63 -23.74 -4.71
C LEU A 103 -1.61 -24.69 -4.05
N PRO A 104 -1.82 -26.02 -3.98
CA PRO A 104 -0.83 -26.92 -3.37
C PRO A 104 0.52 -26.90 -4.09
N SER A 105 0.55 -26.70 -5.40
CA SER A 105 1.79 -26.67 -6.20
C SER A 105 2.62 -25.42 -5.95
N VAL A 106 1.96 -24.29 -5.63
CA VAL A 106 2.60 -23.00 -5.35
C VAL A 106 2.84 -22.75 -3.86
N LEU A 107 2.28 -23.57 -2.97
CA LEU A 107 2.35 -23.36 -1.52
C LEU A 107 3.80 -23.39 -1.01
N LEU A 108 4.58 -24.38 -1.40
CA LEU A 108 5.97 -24.53 -0.96
C LEU A 108 6.86 -23.39 -1.49
N PRO A 109 6.83 -23.03 -2.79
CA PRO A 109 7.48 -21.83 -3.29
C PRO A 109 7.03 -20.55 -2.58
N ALA A 110 5.72 -20.38 -2.35
CA ALA A 110 5.18 -19.20 -1.67
C ALA A 110 5.70 -19.09 -0.23
N LEU A 111 5.72 -20.18 0.54
CA LEU A 111 6.27 -20.23 1.89
C LEU A 111 7.76 -19.88 1.91
N SER A 112 8.54 -20.43 0.98
CA SER A 112 9.98 -20.17 0.92
C SER A 112 10.29 -18.71 0.60
N VAL A 113 9.60 -18.12 -0.37
CA VAL A 113 9.73 -16.71 -0.73
C VAL A 113 9.26 -15.80 0.42
N MET A 114 8.12 -16.13 1.04
CA MET A 114 7.61 -15.38 2.18
C MET A 114 8.60 -15.42 3.36
N ALA A 115 9.10 -16.60 3.72
CA ALA A 115 10.06 -16.76 4.80
C ALA A 115 11.35 -15.99 4.53
N PHE A 116 11.93 -16.13 3.33
CA PHE A 116 13.12 -15.40 2.94
C PHE A 116 12.93 -13.88 3.03
N LEU A 117 11.85 -13.37 2.47
CA LEU A 117 11.60 -11.93 2.48
C LEU A 117 11.30 -11.40 3.89
N THR A 118 10.65 -12.18 4.75
CA THR A 118 10.31 -11.74 6.12
C THR A 118 11.49 -11.86 7.07
N LEU A 119 12.29 -12.93 6.97
CA LEU A 119 13.38 -13.19 7.91
C LEU A 119 14.71 -12.59 7.49
N VAL A 120 14.93 -12.39 6.20
CA VAL A 120 16.19 -11.88 5.65
C VAL A 120 16.01 -10.54 4.94
N GLY A 121 15.15 -10.48 3.93
CA GLY A 121 15.04 -9.31 3.08
C GLY A 121 14.59 -8.06 3.84
N ARG A 122 13.54 -8.17 4.62
CA ARG A 122 12.99 -7.02 5.37
C ARG A 122 13.86 -6.57 6.55
N PRO A 123 14.39 -7.44 7.42
CA PRO A 123 15.30 -7.01 8.46
C PRO A 123 16.54 -6.32 7.90
N LEU A 124 17.09 -6.81 6.81
CA LEU A 124 18.25 -6.22 6.16
C LEU A 124 17.94 -4.81 5.64
N VAL A 125 16.83 -4.65 4.92
CA VAL A 125 16.42 -3.34 4.39
C VAL A 125 16.03 -2.39 5.51
N ALA A 126 15.27 -2.85 6.53
CA ALA A 126 14.88 -2.02 7.66
C ALA A 126 16.11 -1.57 8.46
N ALA A 127 17.07 -2.46 8.74
CA ALA A 127 18.30 -2.12 9.41
C ALA A 127 19.10 -1.08 8.60
N LEU A 128 19.25 -1.26 7.29
CA LEU A 128 19.98 -0.35 6.43
C LEU A 128 19.35 1.05 6.37
N LEU A 129 18.02 1.12 6.20
CA LEU A 129 17.30 2.39 6.09
C LEU A 129 17.19 3.14 7.43
N LEU A 130 17.09 2.41 8.54
CA LEU A 130 17.01 3.00 9.87
C LEU A 130 18.38 3.33 10.47
N LEU A 131 19.47 2.81 9.90
CA LEU A 131 20.84 3.02 10.40
C LEU A 131 21.16 4.49 10.75
N PRO A 132 20.80 5.50 9.92
CA PRO A 132 21.05 6.91 10.23
C PRO A 132 20.36 7.39 11.51
N PHE A 133 19.25 6.77 11.89
CA PHE A 133 18.40 7.14 13.02
C PHE A 133 18.76 6.39 14.33
N ARG A 134 19.80 5.53 14.30
CA ARG A 134 20.25 4.71 15.44
C ARG A 134 19.09 3.94 16.10
N PRO A 135 18.35 3.11 15.35
CA PRO A 135 17.19 2.39 15.87
C PRO A 135 17.60 1.37 16.93
N SER A 136 16.71 1.08 17.87
CA SER A 136 16.84 -0.09 18.73
C SER A 136 16.60 -1.37 17.92
N LEU A 137 17.15 -2.50 18.36
CA LEU A 137 16.90 -3.81 17.73
C LEU A 137 15.40 -4.16 17.74
N GLY A 138 14.67 -3.74 18.78
CA GLY A 138 13.22 -3.88 18.84
C GLY A 138 12.49 -3.12 17.73
N GLN A 139 12.89 -1.87 17.46
CA GLN A 139 12.32 -1.06 16.37
C GLN A 139 12.55 -1.72 15.01
N VAL A 140 13.78 -2.15 14.73
CA VAL A 140 14.08 -2.87 13.49
C VAL A 140 13.25 -4.14 13.38
N GLY A 141 13.10 -4.91 14.47
CA GLY A 141 12.32 -6.14 14.51
C GLY A 141 10.84 -5.90 14.20
N VAL A 142 10.21 -4.92 14.86
CA VAL A 142 8.79 -4.59 14.62
C VAL A 142 8.56 -4.06 13.21
N VAL A 143 9.39 -3.13 12.73
CA VAL A 143 9.28 -2.59 11.36
C VAL A 143 9.45 -3.69 10.31
N SER A 144 10.39 -4.63 10.54
CA SER A 144 10.60 -5.76 9.63
C SER A 144 9.39 -6.70 9.60
N TRP A 145 8.81 -6.98 10.76
CA TRP A 145 7.64 -7.86 10.86
C TRP A 145 6.36 -7.20 10.36
N ALA A 146 6.15 -5.91 10.68
CA ALA A 146 4.96 -5.14 10.30
C ALA A 146 4.79 -4.95 8.80
N GLY A 147 5.77 -5.33 8.02
CA GLY A 147 5.72 -5.24 6.57
C GLY A 147 4.72 -6.19 5.92
N LEU A 148 3.44 -6.08 6.24
CA LEU A 148 2.37 -6.84 5.61
C LEU A 148 2.32 -6.57 4.11
N ARG A 149 1.93 -7.61 3.36
CA ARG A 149 1.70 -7.49 1.92
C ARG A 149 0.23 -7.26 1.67
N GLY A 150 -0.07 -6.23 0.90
CA GLY A 150 -1.44 -5.88 0.59
C GLY A 150 -1.84 -6.22 -0.84
N VAL A 151 -3.04 -5.81 -1.18
CA VAL A 151 -3.68 -5.95 -2.51
C VAL A 151 -2.78 -5.46 -3.65
N ALA A 152 -2.00 -4.40 -3.45
CA ALA A 152 -1.12 -3.86 -4.49
C ALA A 152 -0.15 -4.90 -5.07
N SER A 153 0.37 -5.82 -4.26
CA SER A 153 1.26 -6.88 -4.73
C SER A 153 0.57 -7.81 -5.73
N ILE A 154 -0.72 -8.11 -5.50
CA ILE A 154 -1.51 -8.99 -6.38
C ILE A 154 -1.87 -8.24 -7.67
N VAL A 155 -2.24 -6.96 -7.56
CA VAL A 155 -2.53 -6.12 -8.74
C VAL A 155 -1.31 -6.03 -9.66
N PHE A 156 -0.10 -5.82 -9.11
CA PHE A 156 1.13 -5.83 -9.89
C PHE A 156 1.45 -7.21 -10.50
N ALA A 157 1.12 -8.31 -9.81
CA ALA A 157 1.26 -9.65 -10.37
C ALA A 157 0.33 -9.85 -11.58
N ILE A 158 -0.93 -9.41 -11.49
CA ILE A 158 -1.87 -9.44 -12.61
C ILE A 158 -1.34 -8.63 -13.80
N MET A 159 -0.83 -7.42 -13.53
CA MET A 159 -0.25 -6.57 -14.58
C MET A 159 0.96 -7.23 -15.26
N ALA A 160 1.80 -7.94 -14.49
CA ALA A 160 2.93 -8.68 -15.04
C ALA A 160 2.47 -9.85 -15.93
N VAL A 161 1.45 -10.60 -15.51
CA VAL A 161 0.85 -11.67 -16.30
C VAL A 161 0.24 -11.14 -17.60
N LEU A 162 -0.52 -10.05 -17.52
CA LEU A 162 -1.09 -9.38 -18.70
C LEU A 162 -0.01 -8.81 -19.62
N GLY A 163 1.15 -8.46 -19.09
CA GLY A 163 2.34 -8.02 -19.84
C GLY A 163 3.11 -9.16 -20.54
N GLY A 164 2.64 -10.41 -20.44
CA GLY A 164 3.25 -11.56 -21.12
C GLY A 164 4.45 -12.16 -20.38
N VAL A 165 4.58 -11.96 -19.08
CA VAL A 165 5.63 -12.60 -18.26
C VAL A 165 5.27 -14.06 -18.06
N GLU A 166 5.99 -14.96 -18.72
CA GLU A 166 5.86 -16.40 -18.53
C GLU A 166 6.77 -16.87 -17.39
N MET A 167 6.20 -17.63 -16.47
CA MET A 167 6.92 -18.24 -15.34
C MET A 167 6.57 -19.73 -15.22
N LYS A 168 7.45 -20.47 -14.56
CA LYS A 168 7.25 -21.91 -14.30
C LYS A 168 5.98 -22.19 -13.46
N TYR A 169 5.64 -21.26 -12.58
CA TYR A 169 4.43 -21.32 -11.75
C TYR A 169 3.49 -20.19 -12.17
N ASP A 170 2.19 -20.38 -11.96
CA ASP A 170 1.24 -19.29 -12.10
C ASP A 170 1.58 -18.16 -11.12
N LEU A 171 2.05 -17.06 -11.69
CA LEU A 171 2.50 -15.88 -10.92
C LEU A 171 1.39 -15.31 -10.06
N PHE A 172 0.15 -15.32 -10.56
CA PHE A 172 -1.00 -14.81 -9.82
C PHE A 172 -1.27 -15.66 -8.59
N ASN A 173 -1.42 -16.98 -8.74
CA ASN A 173 -1.66 -17.91 -7.65
C ASN A 173 -0.50 -17.90 -6.62
N LEU A 174 0.74 -17.79 -7.10
CA LEU A 174 1.92 -17.68 -6.23
C LEU A 174 1.86 -16.42 -5.35
N VAL A 175 1.65 -15.25 -5.96
CA VAL A 175 1.61 -13.97 -5.23
C VAL A 175 0.39 -13.89 -4.32
N PHE A 176 -0.76 -14.38 -4.78
CA PHE A 176 -1.96 -14.47 -3.95
C PHE A 176 -1.72 -15.32 -2.70
N CYS A 177 -1.11 -16.51 -2.85
CA CYS A 177 -0.76 -17.38 -1.73
C CYS A 177 0.21 -16.69 -0.76
N ILE A 178 1.24 -16.00 -1.26
CA ILE A 178 2.17 -15.21 -0.44
C ILE A 178 1.44 -14.13 0.37
N VAL A 179 0.50 -13.41 -0.25
CA VAL A 179 -0.27 -12.35 0.42
C VAL A 179 -1.18 -12.93 1.49
N LEU A 180 -1.92 -14.00 1.18
CA LEU A 180 -2.76 -14.69 2.16
C LEU A 180 -1.97 -15.17 3.38
N LEU A 181 -0.86 -15.85 3.14
CA LEU A 181 0.03 -16.32 4.22
C LEU A 181 0.59 -15.16 5.04
N SER A 182 1.00 -14.07 4.37
CA SER A 182 1.51 -12.88 5.04
C SER A 182 0.45 -12.25 5.96
N ILE A 183 -0.76 -12.03 5.46
CA ILE A 183 -1.84 -11.45 6.26
C ILE A 183 -2.23 -12.38 7.41
N SER A 184 -2.38 -13.69 7.14
CA SER A 184 -2.80 -14.67 8.14
C SER A 184 -1.76 -14.87 9.23
N ILE A 185 -0.49 -14.99 8.88
CA ILE A 185 0.57 -15.30 9.86
C ILE A 185 1.13 -14.00 10.46
N GLN A 186 1.59 -13.07 9.62
CA GLN A 186 2.23 -11.86 10.12
C GLN A 186 1.22 -10.91 10.77
N GLY A 187 0.03 -10.74 10.16
CA GLY A 187 -1.03 -9.89 10.71
C GLY A 187 -1.49 -10.36 12.09
N THR A 188 -1.75 -11.66 12.24
CA THR A 188 -2.21 -12.23 13.52
C THR A 188 -1.13 -12.20 14.60
N LEU A 189 0.15 -12.35 14.21
CA LEU A 189 1.26 -12.37 15.18
C LEU A 189 1.81 -10.97 15.47
N LEU A 190 1.48 -9.95 14.68
CA LEU A 190 2.01 -8.60 14.84
C LEU A 190 1.83 -8.02 16.24
N PRO A 191 0.65 -8.08 16.90
CA PRO A 191 0.49 -7.58 18.26
C PRO A 191 1.43 -8.27 19.25
N ARG A 192 1.52 -9.60 19.18
CA ARG A 192 2.39 -10.39 20.07
C ARG A 192 3.88 -10.08 19.86
N VAL A 193 4.29 -9.86 18.62
CA VAL A 193 5.68 -9.49 18.30
C VAL A 193 5.99 -8.08 18.84
N ALA A 194 5.06 -7.14 18.66
CA ALA A 194 5.22 -5.78 19.16
C ALA A 194 5.30 -5.73 20.71
N GLU A 195 4.48 -6.52 21.41
CA GLU A 195 4.52 -6.67 22.87
C GLU A 195 5.85 -7.27 23.34
N ARG A 196 6.31 -8.36 22.70
CA ARG A 196 7.59 -9.02 23.06
C ARG A 196 8.81 -8.12 22.85
N LEU A 197 8.76 -7.23 21.89
CA LEU A 197 9.83 -6.27 21.60
C LEU A 197 9.70 -4.96 22.41
N ALA A 198 8.79 -4.90 23.38
CA ALA A 198 8.53 -3.75 24.26
C ALA A 198 8.26 -2.45 23.48
N MET A 199 7.57 -2.54 22.37
CA MET A 199 7.20 -1.38 21.54
C MET A 199 5.76 -0.91 21.76
N ILE A 200 4.98 -1.66 22.54
CA ILE A 200 3.65 -1.27 23.03
C ILE A 200 3.71 -1.38 24.54
N ASP A 201 3.49 -0.26 25.23
CA ASP A 201 3.24 -0.29 26.65
C ASP A 201 1.93 -1.07 26.88
N GLN A 202 1.95 -2.01 27.82
CA GLN A 202 0.74 -2.63 28.32
C GLN A 202 -0.09 -1.52 28.99
N ALA A 203 -0.91 -0.82 28.20
CA ALA A 203 -1.92 0.05 28.74
C ALA A 203 -2.92 -0.84 29.47
N GLY A 204 -2.89 -0.74 30.80
CA GLY A 204 -3.80 -1.41 31.72
C GLY A 204 -5.24 -0.97 31.52
#